data_a56da80f6a7247231fdf8278094438ed
#
_entry.id   a56da80f6a7247231fdf8278094438ed
#
_cell.length_a   1.000
_cell.length_b   1.000
_cell.length_c   1.000
_cell.angle_alpha   90.00
_cell.angle_beta   90.00
_cell.angle_gamma   90.00
#
_symmetry.space_group_name_H-M   'P 1'
#
loop_
_entity.id
_entity.type
_entity.pdbx_description
1 polymer ?
#
loop_
_entity_poly.entity_id
_entity_poly.type
_entity_poly.pdbx_seq_one_letter_code
_entity_poly.pdbx_strand_id
1 'polypeptide(L)'
;MQAPKFIREIKEIRIKEGMRGKFEAGFAGNPKPEITWWFNGQQMQNSKNVQIKLREDSSTLTLIDCSFDMAGIYECRAVNDQGSDKCRASLSVNSK
;
A
#
# COMPACT_ATOMS: atom_id res chain seq x y z
N MET A 1 14.46 4.58 20.45
CA MET A 1 13.09 4.69 19.94
C MET A 1 13.04 5.65 18.76
N GLN A 2 12.36 5.27 17.71
CA GLN A 2 12.33 6.05 16.48
C GLN A 2 10.94 6.08 15.88
N ALA A 3 10.54 7.25 15.37
CA ALA A 3 9.31 7.37 14.61
C ALA A 3 9.41 6.54 13.32
N PRO A 4 8.28 6.10 12.76
CA PRO A 4 8.29 5.34 11.52
C PRO A 4 8.82 6.16 10.35
N LYS A 5 9.49 5.49 9.44
CA LYS A 5 9.97 6.10 8.20
C LYS A 5 9.90 5.08 7.07
N PHE A 6 9.35 5.48 5.94
CA PHE A 6 9.39 4.64 4.76
C PHE A 6 10.76 4.75 4.10
N ILE A 7 11.44 3.62 4.00
CA ILE A 7 12.76 3.52 3.37
C ILE A 7 12.59 3.27 1.88
N ARG A 8 11.54 2.53 1.51
CA ARG A 8 11.14 2.33 0.11
C ARG A 8 9.67 2.70 0.01
N GLU A 9 9.39 3.72 -0.77
CA GLU A 9 8.03 4.20 -0.96
C GLU A 9 7.35 3.43 -2.09
N ILE A 10 6.03 3.35 -2.03
CA ILE A 10 5.29 2.73 -3.12
C ILE A 10 5.40 3.60 -4.37
N LYS A 11 5.33 2.96 -5.55
CA LYS A 11 5.53 3.62 -6.83
C LYS A 11 4.32 3.43 -7.72
N GLU A 12 4.11 4.38 -8.61
CA GLU A 12 3.02 4.33 -9.58
C GLU A 12 3.03 3.03 -10.36
N ILE A 13 1.84 2.46 -10.55
CA ILE A 13 1.66 1.24 -11.33
C ILE A 13 0.67 1.51 -12.45
N ARG A 14 1.01 1.03 -13.65
CA ARG A 14 0.12 1.07 -14.82
C ARG A 14 -0.07 -0.35 -15.30
N ILE A 15 -1.31 -0.82 -15.30
CA ILE A 15 -1.61 -2.20 -15.68
C ILE A 15 -2.83 -2.23 -16.59
N LYS A 16 -3.03 -3.37 -17.23
CA LYS A 16 -4.21 -3.60 -18.04
C LYS A 16 -5.30 -4.23 -17.20
N GLU A 17 -6.55 -3.99 -17.58
CA GLU A 17 -7.71 -4.57 -16.92
C GLU A 17 -7.56 -6.09 -16.79
N GLY A 18 -7.91 -6.62 -15.63
CA GLY A 18 -7.82 -8.06 -15.35
C GLY A 18 -6.46 -8.53 -14.87
N MET A 19 -5.45 -7.68 -14.94
CA MET A 19 -4.10 -8.04 -14.48
C MET A 19 -3.98 -7.86 -12.97
N ARG A 20 -2.88 -8.37 -12.43
CA ARG A 20 -2.57 -8.23 -10.99
C ARG A 20 -1.66 -7.03 -10.78
N GLY A 21 -1.99 -6.21 -9.79
CA GLY A 21 -1.15 -5.07 -9.39
C GLY A 21 -0.58 -5.29 -8.01
N LYS A 22 0.59 -4.72 -7.74
CA LYS A 22 1.27 -4.92 -6.47
C LYS A 22 1.99 -3.64 -6.06
N PHE A 23 1.73 -3.19 -4.82
CA PHE A 23 2.50 -2.13 -4.18
C PHE A 23 3.30 -2.73 -3.05
N GLU A 24 4.55 -2.32 -2.89
CA GLU A 24 5.38 -2.75 -1.79
C GLU A 24 6.01 -1.54 -1.11
N ALA A 25 5.90 -1.47 0.21
CA ALA A 25 6.51 -0.40 1.00
C ALA A 25 7.48 -1.01 2.01
N GLY A 26 8.68 -0.46 2.08
CA GLY A 26 9.66 -0.83 3.10
C GLY A 26 9.72 0.26 4.16
N PHE A 27 9.83 -0.13 5.44
CA PHE A 27 9.79 0.84 6.53
C PHE A 27 10.72 0.47 7.65
N ALA A 28 11.00 1.47 8.49
CA ALA A 28 11.75 1.30 9.72
C ALA A 28 11.04 2.06 10.83
N GLY A 29 11.38 1.74 12.07
CA GLY A 29 10.81 2.39 13.24
C GLY A 29 10.92 1.50 14.44
N ASN A 30 10.93 2.10 15.62
CA ASN A 30 11.03 1.35 16.87
C ASN A 30 10.21 2.10 17.93
N PRO A 31 9.16 1.50 18.48
CA PRO A 31 8.65 0.14 18.23
C PRO A 31 8.19 -0.10 16.79
N LYS A 32 8.00 -1.37 16.43
CA LYS A 32 7.56 -1.74 15.09
C LYS A 32 6.28 -1.01 14.74
N PRO A 33 6.25 -0.30 13.60
CA PRO A 33 5.07 0.47 13.24
C PRO A 33 3.88 -0.41 12.89
N GLU A 34 2.69 0.11 13.13
CA GLU A 34 1.46 -0.47 12.62
C GLU A 34 1.24 0.09 11.22
N ILE A 35 0.98 -0.80 10.26
CA ILE A 35 0.85 -0.45 8.85
C ILE A 35 -0.60 -0.59 8.41
N THR A 36 -1.11 0.46 7.76
CA THR A 36 -2.44 0.44 7.18
C THR A 36 -2.37 0.89 5.73
N TRP A 37 -3.28 0.38 4.91
CA TRP A 37 -3.38 0.72 3.50
C TRP A 37 -4.70 1.44 3.24
N TRP A 38 -4.66 2.43 2.36
CA TRP A 38 -5.80 3.30 2.09
C TRP A 38 -5.97 3.47 0.59
N PHE A 39 -7.21 3.53 0.14
CA PHE A 39 -7.56 3.79 -1.26
C PHE A 39 -8.51 4.97 -1.31
N ASN A 40 -8.11 6.05 -1.97
CA ASN A 40 -8.91 7.27 -2.10
C ASN A 40 -9.48 7.73 -0.75
N GLY A 41 -8.65 7.62 0.31
CA GLY A 41 -9.03 8.08 1.64
C GLY A 41 -9.79 7.09 2.50
N GLN A 42 -10.04 5.87 2.01
CA GLN A 42 -10.75 4.85 2.77
C GLN A 42 -9.80 3.70 3.11
N GLN A 43 -9.83 3.27 4.36
CA GLN A 43 -8.97 2.17 4.79
C GLN A 43 -9.38 0.87 4.12
N MET A 44 -8.37 0.12 3.66
CA MET A 44 -8.56 -1.14 2.97
C MET A 44 -8.43 -2.31 3.92
N GLN A 45 -9.14 -3.38 3.61
CA GLN A 45 -9.09 -4.64 4.34
C GLN A 45 -8.84 -5.77 3.35
N ASN A 46 -8.36 -6.90 3.85
CA ASN A 46 -8.26 -8.09 3.03
C ASN A 46 -9.64 -8.48 2.49
N SER A 47 -9.68 -8.87 1.24
CA SER A 47 -10.93 -9.27 0.59
C SER A 47 -10.60 -10.21 -0.56
N LYS A 48 -11.63 -10.55 -1.35
CA LYS A 48 -11.47 -11.45 -2.48
C LYS A 48 -10.41 -10.96 -3.47
N ASN A 49 -10.37 -9.64 -3.70
CA ASN A 49 -9.48 -9.05 -4.69
C ASN A 49 -8.34 -8.24 -4.08
N VAL A 50 -8.23 -8.24 -2.75
CA VAL A 50 -7.23 -7.43 -2.04
C VAL A 50 -6.52 -8.30 -1.03
N GLN A 51 -5.19 -8.40 -1.16
CA GLN A 51 -4.37 -9.14 -0.20
C GLN A 51 -3.32 -8.20 0.39
N ILE A 52 -3.33 -8.09 1.70
CA ILE A 52 -2.37 -7.27 2.44
C ILE A 52 -1.50 -8.22 3.25
N LYS A 53 -0.19 -8.15 3.03
CA LYS A 53 0.78 -8.95 3.78
C LYS A 53 1.74 -8.04 4.51
N LEU A 54 2.04 -8.41 5.74
CA LEU A 54 2.98 -7.67 6.57
C LEU A 54 4.17 -8.57 6.89
N ARG A 55 5.37 -8.04 6.65
CA ARG A 55 6.61 -8.69 7.02
C ARG A 55 7.31 -7.85 8.08
N GLU A 56 8.52 -8.26 8.47
CA GLU A 56 9.27 -7.58 9.51
C GLU A 56 9.52 -6.10 9.19
N ASP A 57 9.91 -5.81 7.95
CA ASP A 57 10.32 -4.47 7.54
C ASP A 57 9.64 -4.02 6.26
N SER A 58 8.56 -4.68 5.84
CA SER A 58 7.85 -4.31 4.62
C SER A 58 6.40 -4.74 4.67
N SER A 59 5.59 -4.13 3.85
CA SER A 59 4.20 -4.53 3.65
C SER A 59 3.90 -4.51 2.16
N THR A 60 3.11 -5.47 1.73
CA THR A 60 2.74 -5.63 0.33
C THR A 60 1.23 -5.61 0.19
N LEU A 61 0.74 -4.80 -0.74
CA LEU A 61 -0.67 -4.77 -1.14
C LEU A 61 -0.76 -5.37 -2.53
N THR A 62 -1.48 -6.48 -2.66
CA THR A 62 -1.70 -7.13 -3.95
C THR A 62 -3.16 -6.97 -4.35
N LEU A 63 -3.37 -6.49 -5.57
CA LEU A 63 -4.70 -6.32 -6.15
C LEU A 63 -4.87 -7.36 -7.24
N ILE A 64 -5.93 -8.15 -7.15
CA ILE A 64 -6.15 -9.30 -8.03
C ILE A 64 -7.32 -8.98 -8.96
N ASP A 65 -7.14 -9.32 -10.26
CA ASP A 65 -8.18 -9.12 -11.27
C ASP A 65 -8.64 -7.66 -11.29
N CYS A 66 -7.71 -6.77 -11.55
CA CYS A 66 -7.96 -5.34 -11.42
C CYS A 66 -9.00 -4.84 -12.41
N SER A 67 -9.95 -4.08 -11.90
CA SER A 67 -10.98 -3.42 -12.70
C SER A 67 -10.75 -1.91 -12.67
N PHE A 68 -11.48 -1.19 -13.54
CA PHE A 68 -11.29 0.26 -13.66
C PHE A 68 -11.60 1.01 -12.36
N ASP A 69 -12.50 0.47 -11.53
CA ASP A 69 -12.85 1.11 -10.26
C ASP A 69 -11.74 0.99 -9.21
N MET A 70 -10.72 0.20 -9.47
CA MET A 70 -9.55 0.10 -8.60
C MET A 70 -8.49 1.16 -8.91
N ALA A 71 -8.63 1.89 -10.01
CA ALA A 71 -7.72 2.98 -10.35
C ALA A 71 -7.91 4.15 -9.38
N GLY A 72 -6.81 4.75 -8.94
CA GLY A 72 -6.87 5.88 -8.04
C GLY A 72 -5.61 6.01 -7.20
N ILE A 73 -5.73 6.69 -6.07
CA ILE A 73 -4.60 6.97 -5.19
C ILE A 73 -4.58 5.98 -4.04
N TYR A 74 -3.45 5.28 -3.92
CA TYR A 74 -3.20 4.36 -2.83
C TYR A 74 -2.22 4.99 -1.86
N GLU A 75 -2.44 4.77 -0.57
CA GLU A 75 -1.60 5.33 0.48
C GLU A 75 -1.26 4.24 1.49
N CYS A 76 0.00 4.19 1.90
CA CYS A 76 0.45 3.32 2.97
C CYS A 76 0.85 4.20 4.14
N ARG A 77 0.34 3.90 5.32
CA ARG A 77 0.61 4.66 6.54
C ARG A 77 1.30 3.78 7.57
N ALA A 78 2.28 4.34 8.26
CA ALA A 78 3.00 3.67 9.33
C ALA A 78 2.91 4.52 10.58
N VAL A 79 2.51 3.92 11.70
CA VAL A 79 2.29 4.64 12.96
C VAL A 79 2.90 3.85 14.12
N ASN A 80 3.64 4.53 15.00
CA ASN A 80 3.99 4.00 16.31
C ASN A 80 3.83 5.12 17.34
N ASP A 81 4.23 4.89 18.58
CA ASP A 81 4.04 5.89 19.64
C ASP A 81 5.02 7.07 19.53
N GLN A 82 5.96 7.02 18.58
CA GLN A 82 6.92 8.10 18.36
C GLN A 82 6.50 9.00 17.20
N GLY A 83 5.50 8.60 16.40
CA GLY A 83 5.03 9.41 15.28
C GLY A 83 4.45 8.57 14.15
N SER A 84 4.40 9.15 12.97
CA SER A 84 3.83 8.49 11.80
C SER A 84 4.51 8.95 10.52
N ASP A 85 4.36 8.13 9.48
CA ASP A 85 4.82 8.48 8.13
C ASP A 85 3.82 7.89 7.13
N LYS A 86 3.84 8.41 5.92
CA LYS A 86 2.94 7.92 4.87
C LYS A 86 3.58 8.11 3.50
N CYS A 87 3.18 7.25 2.56
CA CYS A 87 3.58 7.42 1.17
C CYS A 87 2.37 7.10 0.28
N ARG A 88 2.36 7.68 -0.91
CA ARG A 88 1.24 7.58 -1.85
C ARG A 88 1.75 7.25 -3.23
N ALA A 89 0.90 6.56 -4.00
CA ALA A 89 1.16 6.32 -5.41
C ALA A 89 -0.17 6.04 -6.10
N SER A 90 -0.19 6.21 -7.41
CA SER A 90 -1.40 5.98 -8.19
C SER A 90 -1.35 4.65 -8.91
N LEU A 91 -2.53 4.09 -9.13
CA LEU A 91 -2.73 2.92 -9.97
C LEU A 91 -3.57 3.34 -11.16
N SER A 92 -3.07 3.06 -12.37
CA SER A 92 -3.82 3.29 -13.60
C SER A 92 -4.19 1.94 -14.20
N VAL A 93 -5.45 1.80 -14.62
CA VAL A 93 -5.94 0.58 -15.24
C VAL A 93 -6.37 0.92 -16.65
N ASN A 94 -5.76 0.25 -17.63
CA ASN A 94 -6.02 0.48 -19.05
C ASN A 94 -6.81 -0.67 -19.63
N SER A 95 -7.49 -0.42 -20.74
CA SER A 95 -8.20 -1.46 -21.48
C SER A 95 -7.24 -2.53 -21.98
N LYS A 96 -7.75 -3.74 -22.06
CA LYS A 96 -6.98 -4.86 -22.61
C LYS A 96 -6.57 -4.61 -24.05
#